data_aeba556420c8d9d1446607af1c137a6c
#
_entry.id   aeba556420c8d9d1446607af1c137a6c
#
_cell.length_a   1.000
_cell.length_b   1.000
_cell.length_c   1.000
_cell.angle_alpha   90.00
_cell.angle_beta   90.00
_cell.angle_gamma   90.00
#
_symmetry.space_group_name_H-M   'P 1'
#
loop_
_entity.id
_entity.type
_entity.pdbx_description
1 polymer ?
#
loop_
_entity_poly.entity_id
_entity_poly.type
_entity_poly.pdbx_seq_one_letter_code
_entity_poly.pdbx_strand_id
1 'polypeptide(L)'
;QGKGTEFIVRLPFRLQSEQHHTEKLAELEGLKALVVDDDFNTCDSLTKMLVRIGMRSEWTLSGKEAILRARQSTELGDAFHAYIIDWRLPDMNGIEVTRQIRSLGDDTPIIILTAYDWSDIEVEARAAGVTAFCAKPMFMSDIRDTLMTAIGQMQAEAEDTILPAAGSDFRGRCILLVEDNELNSEITVEILNEYGFLVDTAGNGAQAVEKIKNSQPGNYDLVLMDVQMPVMN
;
A
#
# COMPACT_ATOMS: atom_id res chain seq x y z
N GLN A 1 44.33 -20.60 -6.91
CA GLN A 1 43.08 -20.95 -6.27
C GLN A 1 43.08 -20.44 -4.84
N GLY A 2 42.09 -19.60 -4.41
CA GLY A 2 41.97 -19.12 -3.03
C GLY A 2 41.95 -17.61 -2.85
N LYS A 3 42.03 -16.81 -3.90
CA LYS A 3 41.76 -15.36 -3.83
C LYS A 3 40.37 -15.11 -4.43
N GLY A 4 39.45 -14.54 -3.65
CA GLY A 4 38.11 -14.19 -4.10
C GLY A 4 38.13 -13.16 -5.25
N THR A 5 36.96 -12.87 -5.78
CA THR A 5 36.76 -11.84 -6.82
C THR A 5 36.13 -10.62 -6.17
N GLU A 6 36.66 -9.44 -6.44
CA GLU A 6 36.10 -8.16 -6.02
C GLU A 6 35.53 -7.45 -7.26
N PHE A 7 34.27 -7.04 -7.17
CA PHE A 7 33.64 -6.19 -8.19
C PHE A 7 33.47 -4.79 -7.62
N ILE A 8 34.08 -3.79 -8.27
CA ILE A 8 33.97 -2.39 -7.88
C ILE A 8 33.12 -1.67 -8.94
N VAL A 9 31.94 -1.21 -8.52
CA VAL A 9 31.06 -0.39 -9.39
C VAL A 9 31.12 1.05 -8.89
N ARG A 10 31.47 1.99 -9.78
CA ARG A 10 31.48 3.44 -9.50
C ARG A 10 30.41 4.10 -10.33
N LEU A 11 29.39 4.65 -9.68
CA LEU A 11 28.30 5.39 -10.30
C LEU A 11 28.38 6.87 -9.94
N PRO A 12 28.54 7.78 -10.90
CA PRO A 12 28.48 9.21 -10.65
C PRO A 12 27.01 9.65 -10.51
N PHE A 13 26.63 10.12 -9.34
CA PHE A 13 25.32 10.77 -9.13
C PHE A 13 25.51 12.27 -8.98
N ARG A 14 24.58 13.06 -9.52
CA ARG A 14 24.48 14.48 -9.15
C ARG A 14 23.78 14.54 -7.80
N LEU A 15 24.43 15.21 -6.83
CA LEU A 15 23.76 15.52 -5.57
C LEU A 15 22.62 16.51 -5.88
N GLN A 16 21.41 16.13 -5.54
CA GLN A 16 20.33 17.13 -5.46
C GLN A 16 20.70 18.13 -4.36
N SER A 17 20.59 19.42 -4.67
CA SER A 17 20.65 20.46 -3.64
C SER A 17 19.56 20.14 -2.61
N GLU A 18 19.96 20.04 -1.34
CA GLU A 18 19.10 19.69 -0.22
C GLU A 18 17.92 20.65 -0.09
N GLN A 19 16.86 20.35 -0.80
CA GLN A 19 15.52 20.70 -0.37
C GLN A 19 14.88 19.36 0.04
N HIS A 20 15.31 18.86 1.19
CA HIS A 20 14.49 17.90 1.93
C HIS A 20 13.24 18.68 2.37
N HIS A 21 12.25 18.76 1.50
CA HIS A 21 10.90 18.85 1.96
C HIS A 21 10.67 17.59 2.77
N THR A 22 10.83 17.70 4.07
CA THR A 22 10.24 16.76 5.01
C THR A 22 8.75 16.92 4.77
N GLU A 23 8.18 16.08 3.92
CA GLU A 23 6.74 15.99 3.71
C GLU A 23 6.16 15.36 4.97
N LYS A 24 6.15 16.14 6.05
CA LYS A 24 5.33 15.81 7.20
C LYS A 24 3.89 15.91 6.74
N LEU A 25 3.23 14.77 6.76
CA LEU A 25 1.81 14.71 6.51
C LEU A 25 1.09 15.10 7.80
N ALA A 26 0.29 16.15 7.74
CA ALA A 26 -0.43 16.65 8.91
C ALA A 26 -1.30 15.56 9.55
N GLU A 27 -1.84 14.66 8.73
CA GLU A 27 -2.67 13.53 9.16
C GLU A 27 -1.91 12.46 9.94
N LEU A 28 -0.59 12.31 9.70
CA LEU A 28 0.26 11.30 10.36
C LEU A 28 1.12 11.90 11.49
N GLU A 29 1.12 13.24 11.65
CA GLU A 29 2.00 13.90 12.61
C GLU A 29 1.64 13.52 14.05
N GLY A 30 2.63 12.97 14.76
CA GLY A 30 2.49 12.54 16.15
C GLY A 30 1.83 11.18 16.37
N LEU A 31 1.24 10.58 15.34
CA LEU A 31 0.72 9.20 15.42
C LEU A 31 1.85 8.22 15.71
N LYS A 32 1.55 7.13 16.40
CA LYS A 32 2.53 6.15 16.87
C LYS A 32 2.38 4.84 16.10
N ALA A 33 3.48 4.32 15.55
CA ALA A 33 3.51 3.02 14.89
C ALA A 33 4.43 2.03 15.60
N LEU A 34 4.09 0.73 15.54
CA LEU A 34 4.96 -0.36 15.93
C LEU A 34 5.41 -1.13 14.68
N VAL A 35 6.72 -1.22 14.48
CA VAL A 35 7.34 -2.04 13.45
C VAL A 35 7.76 -3.39 14.05
N VAL A 36 7.42 -4.48 13.38
CA VAL A 36 7.70 -5.85 13.81
C VAL A 36 8.36 -6.61 12.66
N ASP A 37 9.66 -6.86 12.76
CA ASP A 37 10.42 -7.57 11.72
C ASP A 37 11.64 -8.22 12.41
N ASP A 38 12.03 -9.41 12.01
CA ASP A 38 13.19 -10.12 12.64
C ASP A 38 14.53 -9.56 12.19
N ASP A 39 14.57 -8.78 11.11
CA ASP A 39 15.76 -8.06 10.67
C ASP A 39 15.83 -6.65 11.26
N PHE A 40 16.81 -6.42 12.11
CA PHE A 40 17.09 -5.12 12.71
C PHE A 40 17.26 -4.00 11.66
N ASN A 41 17.91 -4.28 10.52
CA ASN A 41 18.14 -3.26 9.49
C ASN A 41 16.80 -2.83 8.82
N THR A 42 15.89 -3.76 8.66
CA THR A 42 14.53 -3.47 8.18
C THR A 42 13.78 -2.60 9.18
N CYS A 43 13.82 -2.96 10.48
CA CYS A 43 13.22 -2.16 11.54
C CYS A 43 13.79 -0.74 11.60
N ASP A 44 15.10 -0.58 11.57
CA ASP A 44 15.78 0.72 11.61
C ASP A 44 15.43 1.58 10.39
N SER A 45 15.41 0.98 9.21
CA SER A 45 15.06 1.68 7.97
C SER A 45 13.60 2.16 7.98
N LEU A 46 12.65 1.31 8.36
CA LEU A 46 11.24 1.65 8.47
C LEU A 46 10.99 2.72 9.53
N THR A 47 11.62 2.58 10.71
CA THR A 47 11.52 3.59 11.76
C THR A 47 11.98 4.96 11.27
N LYS A 48 13.08 5.03 10.52
CA LYS A 48 13.56 6.27 9.92
C LYS A 48 12.58 6.83 8.87
N MET A 49 11.95 5.97 8.08
CA MET A 49 10.93 6.37 7.12
C MET A 49 9.71 6.97 7.83
N LEU A 50 9.20 6.29 8.87
CA LEU A 50 8.05 6.75 9.66
C LEU A 50 8.30 8.09 10.35
N VAL A 51 9.48 8.27 10.95
CA VAL A 51 9.89 9.54 11.56
C VAL A 51 9.94 10.67 10.52
N ARG A 52 10.39 10.38 9.30
CA ARG A 52 10.43 11.38 8.22
C ARG A 52 9.04 11.89 7.81
N ILE A 53 8.03 11.04 7.84
CA ILE A 53 6.64 11.44 7.53
C ILE A 53 5.90 12.03 8.74
N GLY A 54 6.57 12.16 9.90
CA GLY A 54 6.04 12.82 11.10
C GLY A 54 5.52 11.89 12.20
N MET A 55 5.58 10.56 12.01
CA MET A 55 5.12 9.59 13.01
C MET A 55 6.16 9.36 14.13
N ARG A 56 5.67 8.96 15.30
CA ARG A 56 6.48 8.32 16.34
C ARG A 56 6.57 6.83 16.01
N SER A 57 7.72 6.20 16.18
CA SER A 57 7.89 4.79 15.85
C SER A 57 8.66 4.05 16.92
N GLU A 58 8.15 2.87 17.27
CA GLU A 58 8.85 1.85 18.03
C GLU A 58 9.03 0.60 17.15
N TRP A 59 9.92 -0.29 17.55
CA TRP A 59 10.13 -1.54 16.85
C TRP A 59 10.40 -2.70 17.79
N THR A 60 10.15 -3.92 17.33
CA THR A 60 10.51 -5.17 17.99
C THR A 60 10.85 -6.25 16.97
N LEU A 61 11.64 -7.25 17.38
CA LEU A 61 12.08 -8.36 16.52
C LEU A 61 11.23 -9.63 16.71
N SER A 62 10.15 -9.57 17.47
CA SER A 62 9.37 -10.74 17.89
C SER A 62 7.86 -10.44 17.91
N GLY A 63 7.07 -11.35 17.38
CA GLY A 63 5.61 -11.27 17.43
C GLY A 63 5.06 -11.29 18.86
N LYS A 64 5.63 -12.10 19.75
CA LYS A 64 5.23 -12.14 21.17
C LYS A 64 5.46 -10.82 21.87
N GLU A 65 6.59 -10.18 21.61
CA GLU A 65 6.88 -8.86 22.17
C GLU A 65 5.93 -7.80 21.57
N ALA A 66 5.58 -7.89 20.31
CA ALA A 66 4.63 -6.99 19.67
C ALA A 66 3.26 -7.03 20.37
N ILE A 67 2.74 -8.23 20.66
CA ILE A 67 1.47 -8.43 21.37
C ILE A 67 1.54 -7.84 22.80
N LEU A 68 2.65 -8.07 23.49
CA LEU A 68 2.87 -7.50 24.82
C LEU A 68 2.87 -5.97 24.78
N ARG A 69 3.58 -5.37 23.83
CA ARG A 69 3.64 -3.91 23.64
C ARG A 69 2.29 -3.32 23.24
N ALA A 70 1.52 -4.00 22.40
CA ALA A 70 0.16 -3.60 22.05
C ALA A 70 -0.72 -3.46 23.31
N ARG A 71 -0.70 -4.48 24.17
CA ARG A 71 -1.43 -4.44 25.46
C ARG A 71 -0.95 -3.29 26.35
N GLN A 72 0.37 -3.18 26.56
CA GLN A 72 0.94 -2.17 27.46
C GLN A 72 0.69 -0.76 26.98
N SER A 73 0.75 -0.49 25.67
CA SER A 73 0.50 0.84 25.11
C SER A 73 -0.93 1.30 25.38
N THR A 74 -1.91 0.41 25.28
CA THR A 74 -3.30 0.69 25.60
C THR A 74 -3.48 0.97 27.10
N GLU A 75 -2.89 0.15 27.98
CA GLU A 75 -2.94 0.34 29.44
C GLU A 75 -2.31 1.67 29.89
N LEU A 76 -1.26 2.12 29.20
CA LEU A 76 -0.55 3.37 29.47
C LEU A 76 -1.20 4.61 28.83
N GLY A 77 -2.23 4.44 28.00
CA GLY A 77 -2.90 5.53 27.29
C GLY A 77 -2.06 6.15 26.18
N ASP A 78 -1.04 5.44 25.67
CA ASP A 78 -0.21 5.82 24.51
C ASP A 78 -0.27 4.71 23.44
N ALA A 79 -1.50 4.39 23.03
CA ALA A 79 -1.81 3.33 22.08
C ALA A 79 -1.12 3.55 20.72
N PHE A 80 -0.86 2.46 20.02
CA PHE A 80 -0.42 2.51 18.62
C PHE A 80 -1.58 2.92 17.73
N HIS A 81 -1.24 3.54 16.60
CA HIS A 81 -2.17 3.97 15.55
C HIS A 81 -1.95 3.18 14.26
N ALA A 82 -0.85 2.42 14.17
CA ALA A 82 -0.59 1.46 13.12
C ALA A 82 0.39 0.39 13.59
N TYR A 83 0.19 -0.83 13.09
CA TYR A 83 1.15 -1.93 13.20
C TYR A 83 1.67 -2.26 11.80
N ILE A 84 2.99 -2.39 11.65
CA ILE A 84 3.66 -2.80 10.42
C ILE A 84 4.42 -4.07 10.75
N ILE A 85 3.93 -5.21 10.25
CA ILE A 85 4.34 -6.54 10.74
C ILE A 85 4.86 -7.37 9.57
N ASP A 86 6.08 -7.92 9.71
CA ASP A 86 6.56 -8.89 8.74
C ASP A 86 5.70 -10.16 8.72
N TRP A 87 5.50 -10.67 7.52
CA TRP A 87 4.78 -11.94 7.33
C TRP A 87 5.43 -13.09 8.08
N ARG A 88 6.77 -13.17 8.06
CA ARG A 88 7.56 -14.26 8.63
C ARG A 88 8.40 -13.79 9.81
N LEU A 89 7.93 -14.06 11.01
CA LEU A 89 8.70 -13.87 12.22
C LEU A 89 9.18 -15.24 12.75
N PRO A 90 10.27 -15.29 13.50
CA PRO A 90 10.85 -16.54 13.98
C PRO A 90 9.98 -17.29 14.99
N ASP A 91 9.10 -16.60 15.69
CA ASP A 91 8.28 -17.14 16.76
C ASP A 91 6.82 -17.40 16.34
N MET A 92 6.29 -16.67 15.35
CA MET A 92 4.96 -16.87 14.78
C MET A 92 4.83 -16.11 13.46
N ASN A 93 3.79 -16.35 12.67
CA ASN A 93 3.55 -15.58 11.46
C ASN A 93 2.74 -14.28 11.73
N GLY A 94 2.77 -13.34 10.78
CA GLY A 94 2.10 -12.04 10.92
C GLY A 94 0.58 -12.14 11.09
N ILE A 95 -0.08 -13.16 10.50
CA ILE A 95 -1.52 -13.41 10.69
C ILE A 95 -1.82 -13.82 12.14
N GLU A 96 -0.97 -14.65 12.73
CA GLU A 96 -1.15 -15.07 14.13
C GLU A 96 -0.97 -13.88 15.08
N VAL A 97 0.04 -13.02 14.85
CA VAL A 97 0.20 -11.76 15.59
C VAL A 97 -1.06 -10.91 15.46
N THR A 98 -1.59 -10.78 14.25
CA THR A 98 -2.83 -10.02 13.98
C THR A 98 -3.99 -10.56 14.79
N ARG A 99 -4.26 -11.88 14.75
CA ARG A 99 -5.35 -12.51 15.52
C ARG A 99 -5.23 -12.24 17.01
N GLN A 100 -4.01 -12.31 17.55
CA GLN A 100 -3.78 -12.06 18.98
C GLN A 100 -3.97 -10.61 19.35
N ILE A 101 -3.53 -9.66 18.53
CA ILE A 101 -3.80 -8.21 18.75
C ILE A 101 -5.32 -7.96 18.69
N ARG A 102 -6.03 -8.49 17.69
CA ARG A 102 -7.49 -8.37 17.58
C ARG A 102 -8.22 -8.97 18.78
N SER A 103 -7.71 -10.08 19.35
CA SER A 103 -8.28 -10.70 20.55
C SER A 103 -8.19 -9.82 21.80
N LEU A 104 -7.32 -8.80 21.81
CA LEU A 104 -7.25 -7.78 22.87
C LEU A 104 -8.32 -6.69 22.72
N GLY A 105 -9.11 -6.70 21.65
CA GLY A 105 -10.05 -5.63 21.30
C GLY A 105 -9.36 -4.41 20.67
N ASP A 106 -8.18 -4.61 20.08
CA ASP A 106 -7.43 -3.56 19.41
C ASP A 106 -7.71 -3.63 17.89
N ASP A 107 -8.43 -2.62 17.39
CA ASP A 107 -8.83 -2.49 15.99
C ASP A 107 -7.86 -1.63 15.17
N THR A 108 -6.74 -1.21 15.75
CA THR A 108 -5.69 -0.43 15.09
C THR A 108 -5.27 -1.05 13.74
N PRO A 109 -5.07 -0.26 12.66
CA PRO A 109 -4.66 -0.78 11.36
C PRO A 109 -3.42 -1.66 11.43
N ILE A 110 -3.49 -2.83 10.80
CA ILE A 110 -2.37 -3.77 10.68
C ILE A 110 -2.00 -3.93 9.21
N ILE A 111 -0.76 -3.59 8.89
CA ILE A 111 -0.15 -3.70 7.57
C ILE A 111 0.83 -4.87 7.62
N ILE A 112 0.64 -5.85 6.74
CA ILE A 112 1.56 -6.99 6.61
C ILE A 112 2.60 -6.68 5.52
N LEU A 113 3.88 -6.84 5.87
CA LEU A 113 5.00 -6.78 4.94
C LEU A 113 5.28 -8.16 4.36
N THR A 114 5.39 -8.27 3.05
CA THR A 114 5.66 -9.56 2.39
C THR A 114 6.62 -9.42 1.21
N ALA A 115 7.50 -10.41 1.05
CA ALA A 115 8.38 -10.53 -0.11
C ALA A 115 7.76 -11.33 -1.26
N TYR A 116 6.55 -11.84 -1.09
CA TYR A 116 5.87 -12.74 -2.03
C TYR A 116 4.52 -12.16 -2.44
N ASP A 117 3.96 -12.72 -3.52
CA ASP A 117 2.56 -12.54 -3.87
C ASP A 117 1.69 -13.04 -2.70
N TRP A 118 0.79 -12.19 -2.21
CA TRP A 118 -0.10 -12.47 -1.08
C TRP A 118 -1.46 -13.04 -1.49
N SER A 119 -1.69 -13.26 -2.79
CA SER A 119 -2.98 -13.73 -3.32
C SER A 119 -3.46 -15.01 -2.64
N ASP A 120 -2.54 -15.93 -2.34
CA ASP A 120 -2.86 -17.21 -1.69
C ASP A 120 -3.27 -17.06 -0.21
N ILE A 121 -2.88 -15.97 0.44
CA ILE A 121 -3.10 -15.76 1.89
C ILE A 121 -4.03 -14.59 2.19
N GLU A 122 -4.44 -13.85 1.18
CA GLU A 122 -5.23 -12.62 1.37
C GLU A 122 -6.54 -12.89 2.11
N VAL A 123 -7.27 -13.92 1.72
CA VAL A 123 -8.56 -14.27 2.33
C VAL A 123 -8.38 -14.60 3.83
N GLU A 124 -7.35 -15.39 4.17
CA GLU A 124 -7.07 -15.73 5.57
C GLU A 124 -6.60 -14.52 6.36
N ALA A 125 -5.75 -13.68 5.78
CA ALA A 125 -5.21 -12.50 6.42
C ALA A 125 -6.30 -11.45 6.69
N ARG A 126 -7.17 -11.19 5.71
CA ARG A 126 -8.31 -10.29 5.90
C ARG A 126 -9.30 -10.82 6.94
N ALA A 127 -9.60 -12.12 6.93
CA ALA A 127 -10.43 -12.77 7.96
C ALA A 127 -9.80 -12.67 9.37
N ALA A 128 -8.48 -12.58 9.47
CA ALA A 128 -7.77 -12.34 10.72
C ALA A 128 -7.78 -10.86 11.17
N GLY A 129 -8.20 -9.93 10.29
CA GLY A 129 -8.25 -8.50 10.57
C GLY A 129 -7.04 -7.71 10.06
N VAL A 130 -6.29 -8.24 9.08
CA VAL A 130 -5.25 -7.46 8.36
C VAL A 130 -5.93 -6.38 7.53
N THR A 131 -5.45 -5.14 7.66
CA THR A 131 -6.01 -3.97 6.97
C THR A 131 -5.42 -3.80 5.57
N ALA A 132 -4.09 -3.95 5.44
CA ALA A 132 -3.40 -3.74 4.18
C ALA A 132 -2.15 -4.63 4.06
N PHE A 133 -1.63 -4.71 2.83
CA PHE A 133 -0.37 -5.37 2.50
C PHE A 133 0.60 -4.38 1.88
N CYS A 134 1.90 -4.58 2.11
CA CYS A 134 2.97 -3.83 1.47
C CYS A 134 4.09 -4.78 1.03
N ALA A 135 4.50 -4.70 -0.23
CA ALA A 135 5.55 -5.55 -0.78
C ALA A 135 6.95 -5.10 -0.34
N LYS A 136 7.83 -6.06 -0.09
CA LYS A 136 9.27 -5.81 0.05
C LYS A 136 9.95 -5.94 -1.35
N PRO A 137 10.89 -5.06 -1.76
CA PRO A 137 11.46 -3.94 -0.99
C PRO A 137 10.53 -2.73 -0.93
N MET A 138 10.48 -2.06 0.20
CA MET A 138 9.59 -0.94 0.47
C MET A 138 10.24 0.40 0.13
N PHE A 139 9.48 1.25 -0.53
CA PHE A 139 9.84 2.66 -0.73
C PHE A 139 9.02 3.57 0.19
N MET A 140 9.51 4.78 0.41
CA MET A 140 8.85 5.78 1.23
C MET A 140 7.42 6.07 0.77
N SER A 141 7.20 6.12 -0.56
CA SER A 141 5.88 6.30 -1.18
C SER A 141 4.91 5.19 -0.76
N ASP A 142 5.35 3.93 -0.86
CA ASP A 142 4.50 2.76 -0.64
C ASP A 142 4.01 2.70 0.82
N ILE A 143 4.94 2.92 1.76
CA ILE A 143 4.60 2.97 3.20
C ILE A 143 3.66 4.12 3.50
N ARG A 144 3.92 5.32 2.95
CA ARG A 144 3.07 6.49 3.12
C ARG A 144 1.65 6.22 2.61
N ASP A 145 1.53 5.77 1.37
CA ASP A 145 0.24 5.59 0.70
C ASP A 145 -0.57 4.46 1.36
N THR A 146 0.11 3.39 1.78
CA THR A 146 -0.51 2.29 2.54
C THR A 146 -1.01 2.77 3.92
N LEU A 147 -0.22 3.55 4.65
CA LEU A 147 -0.63 4.12 5.95
C LEU A 147 -1.80 5.07 5.81
N MET A 148 -1.76 5.99 4.83
CA MET A 148 -2.86 6.93 4.59
C MET A 148 -4.16 6.19 4.28
N THR A 149 -4.10 5.15 3.45
CA THR A 149 -5.28 4.33 3.13
C THR A 149 -5.77 3.57 4.35
N ALA A 150 -4.88 2.91 5.10
CA ALA A 150 -5.24 2.08 6.25
C ALA A 150 -5.82 2.91 7.41
N ILE A 151 -5.23 4.08 7.71
CA ILE A 151 -5.70 4.98 8.77
C ILE A 151 -6.98 5.71 8.33
N GLY A 152 -7.05 6.13 7.05
CA GLY A 152 -8.23 6.79 6.49
C GLY A 152 -9.48 5.88 6.48
N GLN A 153 -9.33 4.59 6.24
CA GLN A 153 -10.43 3.63 6.33
C GLN A 153 -11.01 3.55 7.75
N MET A 154 -10.18 3.56 8.80
CA MET A 154 -10.67 3.56 10.18
C MET A 154 -11.40 4.85 10.56
N GLN A 155 -10.94 6.00 10.06
CA GLN A 155 -11.63 7.26 10.32
C GLN A 155 -13.00 7.30 9.64
N ALA A 156 -13.11 6.71 8.44
CA ALA A 156 -14.38 6.57 7.73
C ALA A 156 -15.35 5.58 8.41
N GLU A 157 -14.84 4.52 9.06
CA GLU A 157 -15.65 3.56 9.83
C GLU A 157 -16.07 4.12 11.20
N ALA A 158 -15.25 5.01 11.79
CA ALA A 158 -15.55 5.67 13.07
C ALA A 158 -16.52 6.87 12.92
N GLU A 159 -16.53 7.51 11.78
CA GLU A 159 -17.54 8.49 11.38
C GLU A 159 -18.67 7.76 10.65
N ASP A 160 -19.51 7.07 11.44
CA ASP A 160 -20.68 6.31 11.03
C ASP A 160 -21.31 6.84 9.72
N THR A 161 -21.34 5.99 8.67
CA THR A 161 -22.16 6.19 7.48
C THR A 161 -21.89 7.47 6.66
N ILE A 162 -20.70 7.63 6.12
CA ILE A 162 -20.63 8.17 4.78
C ILE A 162 -20.17 7.00 3.90
N LEU A 163 -21.14 6.28 3.34
CA LEU A 163 -20.98 5.63 2.03
C LEU A 163 -20.12 6.54 1.18
N PRO A 164 -19.16 6.02 0.36
CA PRO A 164 -18.48 6.85 -0.63
C PRO A 164 -19.57 7.66 -1.27
N ALA A 165 -19.45 8.98 -1.24
CA ALA A 165 -20.55 9.87 -1.52
C ALA A 165 -21.37 9.33 -2.68
N ALA A 166 -22.55 8.79 -2.41
CA ALA A 166 -23.55 8.52 -3.39
C ALA A 166 -23.85 9.89 -4.00
N GLY A 167 -23.06 10.29 -5.01
CA GLY A 167 -23.12 11.60 -5.57
C GLY A 167 -21.98 12.01 -6.50
N SER A 168 -20.90 11.24 -6.64
CA SER A 168 -20.05 11.38 -7.82
C SER A 168 -20.81 10.75 -8.98
N ASP A 169 -21.68 11.53 -9.62
CA ASP A 169 -22.37 11.12 -10.84
C ASP A 169 -21.34 11.13 -11.97
N PHE A 170 -20.74 9.98 -12.24
CA PHE A 170 -19.80 9.78 -13.34
C PHE A 170 -20.51 9.54 -14.68
N ARG A 171 -21.83 9.67 -14.72
CA ARG A 171 -22.63 9.50 -15.94
C ARG A 171 -22.18 10.47 -17.03
N GLY A 172 -21.82 9.89 -18.17
CA GLY A 172 -21.35 10.64 -19.32
C GLY A 172 -19.85 10.93 -19.32
N ARG A 173 -19.09 10.53 -18.29
CA ARG A 173 -17.63 10.51 -18.32
C ARG A 173 -17.15 9.31 -19.12
N CYS A 174 -16.21 9.53 -20.01
CA CYS A 174 -15.68 8.49 -20.91
C CYS A 174 -14.27 8.09 -20.52
N ILE A 175 -14.09 6.78 -20.32
CA ILE A 175 -12.77 6.17 -20.01
C ILE A 175 -12.32 5.34 -21.21
N LEU A 176 -11.06 5.50 -21.62
CA LEU A 176 -10.39 4.55 -22.50
C LEU A 176 -9.64 3.52 -21.63
N LEU A 177 -10.11 2.28 -21.64
CA LEU A 177 -9.47 1.15 -21.00
C LEU A 177 -8.56 0.42 -21.99
N VAL A 178 -7.27 0.28 -21.63
CA VAL A 178 -6.26 -0.38 -22.47
C VAL A 178 -5.75 -1.59 -21.71
N GLU A 179 -6.18 -2.79 -22.14
CA GLU A 179 -5.93 -4.06 -21.48
C GLU A 179 -5.88 -5.17 -22.53
N ASP A 180 -4.84 -5.99 -22.53
CA ASP A 180 -4.65 -7.06 -23.51
C ASP A 180 -5.31 -8.38 -23.12
N ASN A 181 -5.64 -8.55 -21.85
CA ASN A 181 -6.37 -9.71 -21.35
C ASN A 181 -7.89 -9.45 -21.41
N GLU A 182 -8.59 -10.23 -22.28
CA GLU A 182 -10.04 -10.08 -22.47
C GLU A 182 -10.83 -10.21 -21.15
N LEU A 183 -10.46 -11.16 -20.27
CA LEU A 183 -11.16 -11.37 -19.00
C LEU A 183 -10.99 -10.16 -18.04
N ASN A 184 -9.76 -9.64 -17.92
CA ASN A 184 -9.50 -8.45 -17.11
C ASN A 184 -10.26 -7.25 -17.66
N SER A 185 -10.29 -7.10 -18.99
CA SER A 185 -11.02 -6.04 -19.68
C SER A 185 -12.52 -6.12 -19.39
N GLU A 186 -13.13 -7.32 -19.49
CA GLU A 186 -14.56 -7.52 -19.22
C GLU A 186 -14.90 -7.16 -17.77
N ILE A 187 -14.13 -7.67 -16.79
CA ILE A 187 -14.35 -7.37 -15.37
C ILE A 187 -14.25 -5.87 -15.09
N THR A 188 -13.20 -5.22 -15.63
CA THR A 188 -12.98 -3.78 -15.41
C THR A 188 -14.10 -2.93 -16.05
N VAL A 189 -14.56 -3.31 -17.24
CA VAL A 189 -15.69 -2.65 -17.92
C VAL A 189 -16.96 -2.77 -17.07
N GLU A 190 -17.25 -3.94 -16.52
CA GLU A 190 -18.44 -4.15 -15.69
C GLU A 190 -18.42 -3.26 -14.45
N ILE A 191 -17.28 -3.24 -13.73
CA ILE A 191 -17.09 -2.39 -12.56
C ILE A 191 -17.28 -0.91 -12.92
N LEU A 192 -16.60 -0.41 -13.96
CA LEU A 192 -16.69 1.00 -14.35
C LEU A 192 -18.11 1.40 -14.78
N ASN A 193 -18.83 0.51 -15.48
CA ASN A 193 -20.20 0.74 -15.87
C ASN A 193 -21.16 0.84 -14.67
N GLU A 194 -20.92 0.07 -13.58
CA GLU A 194 -21.70 0.18 -12.34
C GLU A 194 -21.57 1.57 -11.71
N TYR A 195 -20.40 2.22 -11.85
CA TYR A 195 -20.17 3.60 -11.40
C TYR A 195 -20.68 4.66 -12.39
N GLY A 196 -21.24 4.24 -13.54
CA GLY A 196 -21.86 5.14 -14.53
C GLY A 196 -20.91 5.69 -15.59
N PHE A 197 -19.69 5.20 -15.68
CA PHE A 197 -18.76 5.58 -16.76
C PHE A 197 -19.20 4.97 -18.10
N LEU A 198 -18.85 5.68 -19.18
CA LEU A 198 -18.81 5.12 -20.53
C LEU A 198 -17.42 4.59 -20.80
N VAL A 199 -17.29 3.31 -21.12
CA VAL A 199 -15.98 2.67 -21.31
C VAL A 199 -15.78 2.29 -22.77
N ASP A 200 -14.69 2.79 -23.36
CA ASP A 200 -14.17 2.34 -24.65
C ASP A 200 -12.91 1.51 -24.42
N THR A 201 -12.71 0.41 -25.12
CA THR A 201 -11.64 -0.54 -24.86
C THR A 201 -10.60 -0.60 -25.99
N ALA A 202 -9.35 -0.84 -25.66
CA ALA A 202 -8.26 -1.12 -26.61
C ALA A 202 -7.41 -2.29 -26.10
N GLY A 203 -7.12 -3.26 -26.95
CA GLY A 203 -6.35 -4.47 -26.59
C GLY A 203 -4.84 -4.29 -26.61
N ASN A 204 -4.31 -3.09 -26.85
CA ASN A 204 -2.88 -2.75 -26.76
C ASN A 204 -2.66 -1.24 -26.92
N GLY A 205 -1.45 -0.78 -26.60
CA GLY A 205 -1.08 0.63 -26.70
C GLY A 205 -1.18 1.23 -28.12
N ALA A 206 -0.93 0.45 -29.17
CA ALA A 206 -1.06 0.94 -30.55
C ALA A 206 -2.51 1.30 -30.91
N GLN A 207 -3.46 0.45 -30.53
CA GLN A 207 -4.89 0.72 -30.70
C GLN A 207 -5.35 1.92 -29.86
N ALA A 208 -4.83 2.05 -28.65
CA ALA A 208 -5.11 3.19 -27.77
C ALA A 208 -4.66 4.51 -28.42
N VAL A 209 -3.46 4.57 -28.94
CA VAL A 209 -2.92 5.74 -29.66
C VAL A 209 -3.75 6.07 -30.89
N GLU A 210 -4.19 5.06 -31.66
CA GLU A 210 -5.05 5.27 -32.84
C GLU A 210 -6.41 5.84 -32.45
N LYS A 211 -7.05 5.29 -31.41
CA LYS A 211 -8.33 5.80 -30.89
C LYS A 211 -8.21 7.24 -30.42
N ILE A 212 -7.18 7.57 -29.65
CA ILE A 212 -6.95 8.95 -29.18
C ILE A 212 -6.72 9.90 -30.36
N LYS A 213 -5.93 9.53 -31.36
CA LYS A 213 -5.69 10.36 -32.54
C LYS A 213 -6.95 10.62 -33.38
N ASN A 214 -7.85 9.65 -33.42
CA ASN A 214 -9.08 9.75 -34.20
C ASN A 214 -10.24 10.36 -33.40
N SER A 215 -10.07 10.54 -32.09
CA SER A 215 -11.07 11.16 -31.23
C SER A 215 -10.97 12.69 -31.27
N GLN A 216 -12.06 13.37 -30.92
CA GLN A 216 -12.02 14.81 -30.67
C GLN A 216 -11.33 15.11 -29.32
N PRO A 217 -10.61 16.25 -29.21
CA PRO A 217 -10.05 16.67 -27.94
C PRO A 217 -11.11 16.70 -26.82
N GLY A 218 -10.85 16.02 -25.69
CA GLY A 218 -11.79 15.93 -24.58
C GLY A 218 -12.83 14.81 -24.67
N ASN A 219 -12.72 13.91 -25.65
CA ASN A 219 -13.61 12.75 -25.77
C ASN A 219 -13.40 11.73 -24.63
N TYR A 220 -12.18 11.57 -24.18
CA TYR A 220 -11.83 10.74 -23.03
C TYR A 220 -11.47 11.63 -21.84
N ASP A 221 -12.12 11.39 -20.71
CA ASP A 221 -11.82 12.06 -19.43
C ASP A 221 -10.61 11.42 -18.74
N LEU A 222 -10.40 10.10 -18.96
CA LEU A 222 -9.34 9.31 -18.36
C LEU A 222 -8.91 8.18 -19.29
N VAL A 223 -7.63 7.81 -19.22
CA VAL A 223 -7.10 6.58 -19.83
C VAL A 223 -6.60 5.67 -18.70
N LEU A 224 -7.17 4.47 -18.59
CA LEU A 224 -6.66 3.38 -17.76
C LEU A 224 -5.86 2.44 -18.65
N MET A 225 -4.58 2.22 -18.35
CA MET A 225 -3.69 1.46 -19.22
C MET A 225 -2.84 0.49 -18.41
N ASP A 226 -2.87 -0.79 -18.79
CA ASP A 226 -1.88 -1.75 -18.30
C ASP A 226 -0.49 -1.38 -18.84
N VAL A 227 0.52 -1.53 -17.97
CA VAL A 227 1.92 -1.22 -18.29
C VAL A 227 2.61 -2.38 -18.99
N GLN A 228 2.11 -3.62 -18.82
CA GLN A 228 2.75 -4.82 -19.37
C GLN A 228 1.93 -5.47 -20.49
N MET A 229 1.88 -4.84 -21.64
CA MET A 229 1.15 -5.35 -22.79
C MET A 229 2.08 -5.76 -23.94
N PRO A 230 1.76 -6.83 -24.72
CA PRO A 230 2.44 -7.12 -25.96
C PRO A 230 2.16 -6.01 -27.00
N VAL A 231 3.08 -5.83 -27.96
CA VAL A 231 3.01 -4.90 -29.09
C VAL A 231 3.40 -3.46 -28.76
N MET A 232 2.83 -2.84 -27.73
CA MET A 232 3.18 -1.48 -27.27
C MET A 232 2.65 -1.32 -25.84
N ASN A 233 3.54 -1.06 -24.93
CA ASN A 233 3.33 -0.70 -23.53
C ASN A 233 3.72 0.76 -23.28
#